data_dc1fe2b1eca3ad712eea5584a37609b2
#
_entry.id   dc1fe2b1eca3ad712eea5584a37609b2
#
_cell.length_a   1.000
_cell.length_b   1.000
_cell.length_c   1.000
_cell.angle_alpha   90.00
_cell.angle_beta   90.00
_cell.angle_gamma   90.00
#
_symmetry.space_group_name_H-M   'P 1'
#
loop_
_entity.id
_entity.type
_entity.pdbx_description
1 polymer ?
#
loop_
_entity_poly.entity_id
_entity_poly.type
_entity_poly.pdbx_seq_one_letter_code
_entity_poly.pdbx_strand_id
1 'polypeptide(L)'
;MELLFTPHPLIEAPTDEEILLLGESDPKALEELYRAREGLIKASQDDPLRHGFDLAGWDRIRQGLMEYNEVLALGGNRSGKTTGCAKLVMEAVTKNQDGHIVCFSQNADTSVKVQQASIWEMMPKEFKKKTKSIEGYINFSMQNGFTGSSFIFPDTRTRVDFKTYTQFSNNQTILEGFEFGFKNNPDLNIGSWLDEYLGDAALVNTLRFRLATRNSKMLLGFTPIDGFTPFVAEYQRDARTLATKPAELLGGVEVPVVQYAPARDAS
;
A
#
# COMPACT_ATOMS: atom_id res chain seq x y z
N MET A 1 -11.22 7.31 -20.65
CA MET A 1 -9.90 7.06 -20.06
C MET A 1 -9.81 5.56 -19.84
N GLU A 2 -9.19 4.86 -20.78
CA GLU A 2 -8.98 3.41 -20.68
C GLU A 2 -8.05 3.15 -19.50
N LEU A 3 -8.52 2.35 -18.56
CA LEU A 3 -7.71 1.84 -17.48
C LEU A 3 -6.59 1.00 -18.08
N LEU A 4 -5.37 1.49 -18.06
CA LEU A 4 -4.18 0.73 -18.36
C LEU A 4 -3.93 -0.28 -17.22
N PHE A 5 -4.82 -1.26 -17.11
CA PHE A 5 -4.51 -2.51 -16.45
C PHE A 5 -3.63 -3.27 -17.44
N THR A 6 -2.34 -3.23 -17.21
CA THR A 6 -1.44 -4.17 -17.86
C THR A 6 -1.48 -5.43 -17.00
N PRO A 7 -2.11 -6.52 -17.45
CA PRO A 7 -2.09 -7.77 -16.71
C PRO A 7 -0.63 -8.15 -16.46
N HIS A 8 -0.35 -8.62 -15.26
CA HIS A 8 1.01 -9.11 -14.99
C HIS A 8 1.29 -10.29 -15.92
N PRO A 9 2.44 -10.32 -16.62
CA PRO A 9 2.73 -11.40 -17.58
C PRO A 9 2.63 -12.83 -17.03
N LEU A 10 2.69 -12.99 -15.70
CA LEU A 10 2.46 -14.28 -15.04
C LEU A 10 0.97 -14.66 -14.91
N ILE A 11 0.04 -13.71 -15.12
CA ILE A 11 -1.42 -13.96 -15.08
C ILE A 11 -1.91 -14.39 -16.46
N GLU A 12 -1.24 -13.95 -17.52
CA GLU A 12 -1.46 -14.41 -18.90
C GLU A 12 -0.55 -15.60 -19.27
N ALA A 13 -0.18 -16.40 -18.27
CA ALA A 13 0.60 -17.59 -18.56
C ALA A 13 -0.23 -18.49 -19.51
N PRO A 14 0.39 -19.00 -20.58
CA PRO A 14 -0.28 -19.89 -21.49
C PRO A 14 -0.84 -21.11 -20.74
N THR A 15 -1.98 -21.60 -21.19
CA THR A 15 -2.63 -22.79 -20.64
C THR A 15 -1.74 -24.01 -20.84
N ASP A 16 -1.98 -25.06 -20.06
CA ASP A 16 -1.24 -26.32 -20.23
C ASP A 16 -1.36 -26.90 -21.64
N GLU A 17 -2.52 -26.71 -22.31
CA GLU A 17 -2.73 -27.11 -23.70
C GLU A 17 -1.87 -26.28 -24.68
N GLU A 18 -1.79 -24.99 -24.50
CA GLU A 18 -0.94 -24.12 -25.31
C GLU A 18 0.54 -24.44 -25.13
N ILE A 19 0.96 -24.76 -23.90
CA ILE A 19 2.33 -25.19 -23.59
C ILE A 19 2.66 -26.52 -24.28
N LEU A 20 1.74 -27.48 -24.27
CA LEU A 20 1.92 -28.76 -24.92
C LEU A 20 2.01 -28.59 -26.44
N LEU A 21 1.08 -27.83 -27.06
CA LEU A 21 1.09 -27.53 -28.49
C LEU A 21 2.36 -26.83 -28.92
N LEU A 22 2.84 -25.87 -28.13
CA LEU A 22 4.08 -25.16 -28.42
C LEU A 22 5.30 -26.11 -28.33
N GLY A 23 5.31 -27.01 -27.33
CA GLY A 23 6.36 -28.00 -27.15
C GLY A 23 6.49 -28.99 -28.31
N GLU A 24 5.38 -29.35 -28.93
CA GLU A 24 5.34 -30.23 -30.11
C GLU A 24 5.71 -29.54 -31.41
N SER A 25 5.26 -28.28 -31.57
CA SER A 25 5.43 -27.49 -32.81
C SER A 25 6.73 -26.72 -32.89
N ASP A 26 7.17 -26.11 -31.78
CA ASP A 26 8.39 -25.31 -31.68
C ASP A 26 9.05 -25.41 -30.29
N PRO A 27 9.90 -26.43 -30.07
CA PRO A 27 10.61 -26.60 -28.79
C PRO A 27 11.51 -25.44 -28.40
N LYS A 28 12.01 -24.67 -29.38
CA LYS A 28 12.86 -23.48 -29.08
C LYS A 28 12.01 -22.33 -28.53
N ALA A 29 10.85 -22.08 -29.13
CA ALA A 29 9.91 -21.09 -28.62
C ALA A 29 9.43 -21.43 -27.21
N LEU A 30 9.23 -22.71 -26.90
CA LEU A 30 8.90 -23.17 -25.55
C LEU A 30 10.06 -22.87 -24.57
N GLU A 31 11.30 -23.16 -24.93
CA GLU A 31 12.45 -22.85 -24.07
C GLU A 31 12.62 -21.35 -23.84
N GLU A 32 12.40 -20.51 -24.86
CA GLU A 32 12.41 -19.04 -24.73
C GLU A 32 11.30 -18.55 -23.80
N LEU A 33 10.09 -19.13 -23.89
CA LEU A 33 8.98 -18.82 -23.00
C LEU A 33 9.32 -19.14 -21.52
N TYR A 34 9.90 -20.30 -21.26
CA TYR A 34 10.32 -20.64 -19.89
C TYR A 34 11.41 -19.72 -19.36
N ARG A 35 12.40 -19.38 -20.15
CA ARG A 35 13.46 -18.41 -19.75
C ARG A 35 12.89 -17.02 -19.49
N ALA A 36 11.95 -16.56 -20.32
CA ALA A 36 11.26 -15.29 -20.11
C ALA A 36 10.47 -15.30 -18.80
N ARG A 37 9.72 -16.38 -18.54
CA ARG A 37 8.95 -16.58 -17.30
C ARG A 37 9.84 -16.61 -16.06
N GLU A 38 10.95 -17.33 -16.10
CA GLU A 38 11.93 -17.32 -14.99
C GLU A 38 12.52 -15.93 -14.76
N GLY A 39 12.81 -15.21 -15.83
CA GLY A 39 13.27 -13.82 -15.77
C GLY A 39 12.26 -12.90 -15.08
N LEU A 40 10.98 -13.02 -15.42
CA LEU A 40 9.88 -12.24 -14.81
C LEU A 40 9.70 -12.60 -13.32
N ILE A 41 9.72 -13.88 -12.98
CA ILE A 41 9.64 -14.33 -11.58
C ILE A 41 10.80 -13.74 -10.78
N LYS A 42 12.01 -13.81 -11.30
CA LYS A 42 13.19 -13.24 -10.65
C LYS A 42 13.10 -11.72 -10.50
N ALA A 43 12.68 -11.01 -11.56
CA ALA A 43 12.48 -9.57 -11.51
C ALA A 43 11.44 -9.19 -10.45
N SER A 44 10.32 -9.90 -10.38
CA SER A 44 9.27 -9.66 -9.38
C SER A 44 9.72 -9.96 -7.94
N GLN A 45 10.63 -10.91 -7.74
CA GLN A 45 11.23 -11.20 -6.44
C GLN A 45 12.29 -10.16 -6.02
N ASP A 46 13.07 -9.66 -6.98
CA ASP A 46 14.11 -8.67 -6.74
C ASP A 46 13.54 -7.26 -6.54
N ASP A 47 12.50 -6.90 -7.28
CA ASP A 47 11.81 -5.61 -7.18
C ASP A 47 10.28 -5.79 -7.34
N PRO A 48 9.59 -6.22 -6.28
CA PRO A 48 8.14 -6.42 -6.32
C PRO A 48 7.36 -5.11 -6.49
N LEU A 49 7.96 -3.96 -6.21
CA LEU A 49 7.33 -2.67 -6.45
C LEU A 49 7.12 -2.39 -7.94
N ARG A 50 8.16 -2.62 -8.77
CA ARG A 50 8.14 -2.31 -10.21
C ARG A 50 7.69 -3.49 -11.07
N HIS A 51 7.98 -4.71 -10.64
CA HIS A 51 7.79 -5.93 -11.41
C HIS A 51 6.85 -6.94 -10.74
N GLY A 52 6.31 -6.62 -9.57
CA GLY A 52 5.30 -7.43 -8.89
C GLY A 52 3.92 -7.24 -9.52
N PHE A 53 3.02 -8.18 -9.23
CA PHE A 53 1.63 -8.09 -9.68
C PHE A 53 0.85 -6.97 -8.96
N ASP A 54 -0.22 -6.49 -9.60
CA ASP A 54 -1.23 -5.63 -9.02
C ASP A 54 -2.58 -6.35 -8.96
N LEU A 55 -3.28 -6.20 -7.84
CA LEU A 55 -4.65 -6.64 -7.74
C LEU A 55 -5.57 -5.50 -8.20
N ALA A 56 -6.65 -5.84 -8.90
CA ALA A 56 -7.65 -4.85 -9.35
C ALA A 56 -8.19 -3.97 -8.20
N GLY A 57 -8.24 -4.52 -6.97
CA GLY A 57 -8.60 -3.77 -5.77
C GLY A 57 -7.59 -2.66 -5.43
N TRP A 58 -6.31 -2.87 -5.68
CA TRP A 58 -5.26 -1.88 -5.41
C TRP A 58 -5.33 -0.70 -6.36
N ASP A 59 -5.66 -0.93 -7.63
CA ASP A 59 -5.89 0.15 -8.60
C ASP A 59 -7.07 1.02 -8.23
N ARG A 60 -8.12 0.43 -7.67
CA ARG A 60 -9.27 1.20 -7.16
C ARG A 60 -8.88 2.06 -5.96
N ILE A 61 -8.07 1.53 -5.03
CA ILE A 61 -7.54 2.32 -3.91
C ILE A 61 -6.68 3.47 -4.45
N ARG A 62 -5.81 3.20 -5.42
CA ARG A 62 -4.97 4.22 -6.08
C ARG A 62 -5.80 5.33 -6.71
N GLN A 63 -6.81 4.98 -7.49
CA GLN A 63 -7.75 5.96 -8.07
C GLN A 63 -8.47 6.77 -7.00
N GLY A 64 -8.94 6.11 -5.96
CA GLY A 64 -9.57 6.79 -4.83
C GLY A 64 -8.65 7.80 -4.16
N LEU A 65 -7.38 7.48 -3.97
CA LEU A 65 -6.40 8.41 -3.40
C LEU A 65 -6.08 9.60 -4.31
N MET A 66 -6.31 9.48 -5.63
CA MET A 66 -6.19 10.62 -6.55
C MET A 66 -7.40 11.56 -6.45
N GLU A 67 -8.60 11.04 -6.15
CA GLU A 67 -9.85 11.79 -6.17
C GLU A 67 -10.29 12.29 -4.79
N TYR A 68 -9.98 11.53 -3.73
CA TYR A 68 -10.50 11.77 -2.38
C TYR A 68 -9.39 11.94 -1.36
N ASN A 69 -9.68 12.66 -0.28
CA ASN A 69 -8.73 12.91 0.80
C ASN A 69 -8.55 11.70 1.73
N GLU A 70 -9.56 10.85 1.82
CA GLU A 70 -9.56 9.68 2.69
C GLU A 70 -10.09 8.47 1.93
N VAL A 71 -9.36 7.37 2.00
CA VAL A 71 -9.75 6.11 1.36
C VAL A 71 -9.75 4.99 2.39
N LEU A 72 -10.92 4.37 2.58
CA LEU A 72 -11.08 3.21 3.43
C LEU A 72 -11.13 1.93 2.59
N ALA A 73 -10.07 1.13 2.69
CA ALA A 73 -9.98 -0.18 2.06
C ALA A 73 -10.55 -1.25 3.01
N LEU A 74 -11.76 -1.72 2.71
CA LEU A 74 -12.39 -2.82 3.42
C LEU A 74 -12.13 -4.15 2.71
N GLY A 75 -11.84 -5.18 3.46
CA GLY A 75 -11.67 -6.51 2.88
C GLY A 75 -11.44 -7.58 3.94
N GLY A 76 -11.74 -8.83 3.58
CA GLY A 76 -11.50 -9.99 4.45
C GLY A 76 -10.01 -10.21 4.76
N ASN A 77 -9.76 -11.17 5.66
CA ASN A 77 -8.41 -11.64 5.93
C ASN A 77 -7.77 -12.18 4.64
N ARG A 78 -6.47 -11.93 4.46
CA ARG A 78 -5.69 -12.38 3.29
C ARG A 78 -6.14 -11.81 1.94
N SER A 79 -6.93 -10.73 1.93
CA SER A 79 -7.33 -10.04 0.69
C SER A 79 -6.23 -9.17 0.07
N GLY A 80 -5.02 -9.16 0.64
CA GLY A 80 -3.89 -8.37 0.13
C GLY A 80 -3.92 -6.87 0.49
N LYS A 81 -4.80 -6.42 1.41
CA LYS A 81 -4.90 -5.00 1.79
C LYS A 81 -3.57 -4.41 2.25
N THR A 82 -2.94 -5.02 3.25
CA THR A 82 -1.68 -4.52 3.81
C THR A 82 -0.58 -4.47 2.76
N THR A 83 -0.47 -5.51 1.92
CA THR A 83 0.49 -5.55 0.80
C THR A 83 0.22 -4.46 -0.22
N GLY A 84 -1.05 -4.26 -0.61
CA GLY A 84 -1.45 -3.20 -1.53
C GLY A 84 -1.21 -1.81 -0.96
N CYS A 85 -1.56 -1.57 0.31
CA CYS A 85 -1.26 -0.31 0.98
C CYS A 85 0.25 -0.03 1.05
N ALA A 86 1.06 -1.04 1.39
CA ALA A 86 2.52 -0.94 1.39
C ALA A 86 3.07 -0.59 0.01
N LYS A 87 2.55 -1.22 -1.06
CA LYS A 87 2.93 -0.91 -2.43
C LYS A 87 2.61 0.54 -2.79
N LEU A 88 1.41 1.03 -2.49
CA LEU A 88 1.01 2.42 -2.76
C LEU A 88 1.86 3.44 -1.97
N VAL A 89 2.16 3.16 -0.71
CA VAL A 89 3.08 3.98 0.09
C VAL A 89 4.46 4.01 -0.55
N MET A 90 5.01 2.87 -0.95
CA MET A 90 6.33 2.81 -1.57
C MET A 90 6.36 3.44 -2.96
N GLU A 91 5.28 3.37 -3.74
CA GLU A 91 5.14 4.14 -4.98
C GLU A 91 5.24 5.64 -4.72
N ALA A 92 4.51 6.14 -3.70
CA ALA A 92 4.59 7.55 -3.32
C ALA A 92 6.01 7.94 -2.87
N VAL A 93 6.65 7.10 -2.03
CA VAL A 93 8.01 7.32 -1.51
C VAL A 93 9.06 7.36 -2.61
N THR A 94 8.98 6.45 -3.59
CA THR A 94 10.01 6.33 -4.63
C THR A 94 9.86 7.35 -5.77
N LYS A 95 8.66 7.89 -5.97
CA LYS A 95 8.36 8.82 -7.07
C LYS A 95 8.43 10.29 -6.67
N ASN A 96 8.25 10.63 -5.37
CA ASN A 96 8.08 12.00 -4.92
C ASN A 96 9.12 12.40 -3.89
N GLN A 97 9.64 13.62 -4.02
CA GLN A 97 10.73 14.14 -3.18
C GLN A 97 10.23 14.85 -1.91
N ASP A 98 11.09 14.83 -0.89
CA ASP A 98 10.94 15.60 0.36
C ASP A 98 9.59 15.42 1.06
N GLY A 99 9.04 14.19 0.97
CA GLY A 99 7.80 13.82 1.64
C GLY A 99 8.00 13.40 3.09
N HIS A 100 6.89 13.39 3.83
CA HIS A 100 6.83 12.80 5.16
C HIS A 100 5.54 11.99 5.29
N ILE A 101 5.65 10.69 5.50
CA ILE A 101 4.52 9.76 5.66
C ILE A 101 4.56 9.17 7.06
N VAL A 102 3.40 9.09 7.70
CA VAL A 102 3.26 8.38 8.97
C VAL A 102 2.38 7.16 8.83
N CYS A 103 2.88 6.02 9.28
CA CYS A 103 2.18 4.73 9.28
C CYS A 103 1.80 4.35 10.70
N PHE A 104 0.55 3.95 10.90
CA PHE A 104 0.04 3.52 12.20
C PHE A 104 -0.38 2.05 12.17
N SER A 105 -0.04 1.33 13.22
CA SER A 105 -0.48 -0.05 13.47
C SER A 105 -0.94 -0.23 14.90
N GLN A 106 -1.54 -1.38 15.21
CA GLN A 106 -2.14 -1.65 16.52
C GLN A 106 -1.13 -1.53 17.66
N ASN A 107 0.02 -2.18 17.52
CA ASN A 107 1.09 -2.22 18.51
C ASN A 107 2.46 -2.40 17.83
N ALA A 108 3.54 -2.37 18.61
CA ALA A 108 4.90 -2.46 18.11
C ALA A 108 5.20 -3.79 17.37
N ASP A 109 4.67 -4.90 17.87
CA ASP A 109 4.88 -6.22 17.26
C ASP A 109 4.20 -6.31 15.89
N THR A 110 2.94 -5.89 15.80
CA THR A 110 2.20 -5.82 14.52
C THR A 110 2.86 -4.84 13.56
N SER A 111 3.35 -3.69 14.07
CA SER A 111 4.10 -2.74 13.25
C SER A 111 5.29 -3.40 12.58
N VAL A 112 6.16 -4.06 13.35
CA VAL A 112 7.39 -4.66 12.84
C VAL A 112 7.12 -5.86 11.94
N LYS A 113 6.27 -6.79 12.39
CA LYS A 113 6.07 -8.08 11.69
C LYS A 113 5.14 -8.01 10.49
N VAL A 114 4.27 -7.00 10.43
CA VAL A 114 3.27 -6.88 9.37
C VAL A 114 3.52 -5.62 8.53
N GLN A 115 3.29 -4.44 9.10
CA GLN A 115 3.30 -3.18 8.34
C GLN A 115 4.71 -2.83 7.81
N GLN A 116 5.73 -2.83 8.69
CA GLN A 116 7.11 -2.53 8.29
C GLN A 116 7.70 -3.64 7.41
N ALA A 117 7.36 -4.91 7.68
CA ALA A 117 7.78 -6.04 6.85
C ALA A 117 7.21 -5.91 5.43
N SER A 118 5.93 -5.54 5.27
CA SER A 118 5.33 -5.32 3.96
C SER A 118 5.96 -4.16 3.20
N ILE A 119 6.31 -3.07 3.87
CA ILE A 119 7.09 -1.96 3.29
C ILE A 119 8.48 -2.46 2.84
N TRP A 120 9.15 -3.27 3.69
CA TRP A 120 10.45 -3.84 3.36
C TRP A 120 10.39 -4.77 2.14
N GLU A 121 9.35 -5.56 2.01
CA GLU A 121 9.16 -6.43 0.84
C GLU A 121 9.05 -5.61 -0.44
N MET A 122 8.31 -4.48 -0.43
CA MET A 122 8.14 -3.59 -1.57
C MET A 122 9.36 -2.72 -1.87
N MET A 123 10.32 -2.61 -0.95
CA MET A 123 11.50 -1.78 -1.17
C MET A 123 12.40 -2.39 -2.26
N PRO A 124 12.87 -1.61 -3.25
CA PRO A 124 13.79 -2.09 -4.27
C PRO A 124 15.08 -2.65 -3.67
N LYS A 125 15.60 -3.72 -4.27
CA LYS A 125 16.74 -4.50 -3.75
C LYS A 125 18.00 -3.66 -3.59
N GLU A 126 18.22 -2.70 -4.47
CA GLU A 126 19.38 -1.81 -4.46
C GLU A 126 19.48 -0.96 -3.19
N PHE A 127 18.36 -0.69 -2.50
CA PHE A 127 18.33 0.07 -1.24
C PHE A 127 18.34 -0.82 0.00
N LYS A 128 18.19 -2.14 -0.16
CA LYS A 128 18.14 -3.10 0.94
C LYS A 128 19.53 -3.45 1.45
N LYS A 129 19.76 -3.31 2.76
CA LYS A 129 20.94 -3.88 3.40
C LYS A 129 20.57 -4.57 4.70
N LYS A 130 21.15 -5.76 4.90
CA LYS A 130 20.92 -6.59 6.11
C LYS A 130 21.94 -6.32 7.24
N THR A 131 22.99 -5.56 6.98
CA THR A 131 24.06 -5.30 7.94
C THR A 131 24.28 -3.81 8.04
N LYS A 132 24.92 -3.33 9.10
CA LYS A 132 25.17 -1.94 9.53
C LYS A 132 24.74 -0.83 8.57
N SER A 133 24.10 0.20 9.11
CA SER A 133 23.71 1.39 8.37
C SER A 133 24.89 1.97 7.59
N ILE A 134 24.79 1.97 6.27
CA ILE A 134 25.72 2.64 5.35
C ILE A 134 24.90 3.68 4.62
N GLU A 135 25.48 4.85 4.37
CA GLU A 135 24.84 5.90 3.59
C GLU A 135 24.33 5.36 2.24
N GLY A 136 23.11 5.72 1.87
CA GLY A 136 22.44 5.21 0.66
C GLY A 136 21.71 3.87 0.80
N TYR A 137 21.70 3.27 2.00
CA TYR A 137 20.99 2.00 2.25
C TYR A 137 20.05 2.10 3.43
N ILE A 138 18.96 1.31 3.37
CA ILE A 138 17.95 1.20 4.43
C ILE A 138 18.14 -0.15 5.13
N ASN A 139 18.08 -0.12 6.46
CA ASN A 139 18.31 -1.27 7.31
C ASN A 139 17.00 -1.71 7.97
N PHE A 140 16.70 -3.00 7.87
CA PHE A 140 15.51 -3.60 8.49
C PHE A 140 15.87 -4.96 9.09
N SER A 141 15.27 -5.27 10.24
CA SER A 141 15.33 -6.62 10.81
C SER A 141 13.93 -7.11 11.18
N MET A 142 13.66 -8.40 11.01
CA MET A 142 12.38 -9.00 11.39
C MET A 142 12.10 -8.93 12.90
N GLN A 143 13.13 -8.72 13.71
CA GLN A 143 12.99 -8.62 15.16
C GLN A 143 12.68 -7.20 15.64
N ASN A 144 13.34 -6.19 15.05
CA ASN A 144 13.31 -4.81 15.55
C ASN A 144 12.73 -3.81 14.56
N GLY A 145 12.39 -4.23 13.35
CA GLY A 145 11.91 -3.35 12.29
C GLY A 145 13.01 -2.42 11.74
N PHE A 146 12.59 -1.28 11.24
CA PHE A 146 13.48 -0.19 10.84
C PHE A 146 14.07 0.50 12.08
N THR A 147 15.33 0.89 12.00
CA THR A 147 16.04 1.57 13.11
C THR A 147 15.31 2.84 13.53
N GLY A 148 14.95 2.94 14.81
CA GLY A 148 14.20 4.07 15.34
C GLY A 148 12.75 4.15 14.83
N SER A 149 12.19 3.03 14.35
CA SER A 149 10.84 2.95 13.76
C SER A 149 10.64 3.99 12.64
N SER A 150 11.66 4.20 11.82
CA SER A 150 11.59 5.12 10.69
C SER A 150 12.67 4.81 9.65
N PHE A 151 12.49 5.34 8.43
CA PHE A 151 13.57 5.41 7.45
C PHE A 151 13.43 6.67 6.59
N ILE A 152 14.52 7.04 5.93
CA ILE A 152 14.54 8.07 4.89
C ILE A 152 14.97 7.37 3.61
N PHE A 153 14.14 7.49 2.56
CA PHE A 153 14.47 6.90 1.26
C PHE A 153 15.59 7.69 0.59
N PRO A 154 16.69 7.05 0.17
CA PRO A 154 17.92 7.78 -0.21
C PRO A 154 17.73 8.74 -1.38
N ASP A 155 17.05 8.30 -2.45
CA ASP A 155 16.92 9.08 -3.69
C ASP A 155 15.97 10.26 -3.59
N THR A 156 14.86 10.07 -2.87
CA THR A 156 13.79 11.09 -2.78
C THR A 156 13.84 11.88 -1.48
N ARG A 157 14.64 11.45 -0.50
CA ARG A 157 14.69 12.03 0.84
C ARG A 157 13.35 11.98 1.59
N THR A 158 12.39 11.21 1.09
CA THR A 158 11.10 11.02 1.73
C THR A 158 11.26 10.20 3.00
N ARG A 159 10.72 10.72 4.10
CA ARG A 159 10.72 10.09 5.41
C ARG A 159 9.45 9.28 5.64
N VAL A 160 9.58 8.10 6.19
CA VAL A 160 8.47 7.27 6.68
C VAL A 160 8.67 6.97 8.15
N ASP A 161 7.71 7.35 8.97
CA ASP A 161 7.68 7.08 10.41
C ASP A 161 6.61 6.02 10.73
N PHE A 162 6.94 5.11 11.64
CA PHE A 162 6.01 4.10 12.15
C PHE A 162 5.64 4.41 13.59
N LYS A 163 4.35 4.50 13.86
CA LYS A 163 3.75 4.76 15.16
C LYS A 163 2.70 3.69 15.48
N THR A 164 2.27 3.63 16.72
CA THR A 164 1.19 2.73 17.12
C THR A 164 0.02 3.50 17.71
N TYR A 165 -1.18 2.90 17.63
CA TYR A 165 -2.37 3.49 18.27
C TYR A 165 -2.17 3.63 19.78
N THR A 166 -1.49 2.68 20.42
CA THR A 166 -1.15 2.75 21.84
C THR A 166 -0.24 3.95 22.16
N GLN A 167 0.76 4.24 21.31
CA GLN A 167 1.61 5.43 21.49
C GLN A 167 0.79 6.71 21.42
N PHE A 168 -0.13 6.82 20.45
CA PHE A 168 -0.99 7.98 20.33
C PHE A 168 -1.95 8.12 21.50
N SER A 169 -2.59 7.02 21.94
CA SER A 169 -3.50 7.03 23.09
C SER A 169 -2.79 7.46 24.38
N ASN A 170 -1.54 7.07 24.57
CA ASN A 170 -0.74 7.46 25.73
C ASN A 170 -0.21 8.90 25.63
N ASN A 171 0.01 9.41 24.43
CA ASN A 171 0.50 10.77 24.20
C ASN A 171 -0.03 11.30 22.87
N GLN A 172 -1.12 12.05 22.91
CA GLN A 172 -1.75 12.63 21.73
C GLN A 172 -0.91 13.71 21.03
N THR A 173 0.12 14.23 21.71
CA THR A 173 1.00 15.27 21.17
C THR A 173 2.13 14.73 20.29
N ILE A 174 2.24 13.40 20.12
CA ILE A 174 3.31 12.77 19.32
C ILE A 174 3.33 13.19 17.85
N LEU A 175 2.25 13.80 17.37
CA LEU A 175 2.12 14.31 16.00
C LEU A 175 2.25 15.84 15.93
N GLU A 176 2.45 16.51 17.07
CA GLU A 176 2.59 17.97 17.08
C GLU A 176 3.86 18.43 16.34
N GLY A 177 3.72 19.50 15.57
CA GLY A 177 4.84 20.07 14.78
C GLY A 177 5.15 19.31 13.48
N PHE A 178 4.48 18.19 13.20
CA PHE A 178 4.66 17.47 11.94
C PHE A 178 3.59 17.86 10.92
N GLU A 179 4.00 17.86 9.65
CA GLU A 179 3.16 17.97 8.48
C GLU A 179 3.43 16.75 7.60
N PHE A 180 2.38 16.06 7.19
CA PHE A 180 2.52 14.83 6.42
C PHE A 180 2.11 15.02 4.96
N GLY A 181 2.73 14.23 4.07
CA GLY A 181 2.56 14.29 2.63
C GLY A 181 3.73 14.98 1.93
N PHE A 182 3.53 15.32 0.67
CA PHE A 182 4.53 15.94 -0.20
C PHE A 182 4.18 17.39 -0.48
N LYS A 183 5.19 18.26 -0.51
CA LYS A 183 5.01 19.72 -0.70
C LYS A 183 4.53 20.08 -2.10
N ASN A 184 4.93 19.32 -3.10
CA ASN A 184 4.58 19.52 -4.51
C ASN A 184 3.20 18.96 -4.90
N ASN A 185 2.44 18.44 -3.93
CA ASN A 185 1.10 17.88 -4.10
C ASN A 185 0.98 16.96 -5.35
N PRO A 186 1.73 15.84 -5.41
CA PRO A 186 1.66 14.91 -6.52
C PRO A 186 0.30 14.17 -6.53
N ASP A 187 -0.04 13.52 -7.65
CA ASP A 187 -1.29 12.76 -7.79
C ASP A 187 -1.48 11.73 -6.67
N LEU A 188 -0.42 11.02 -6.30
CA LEU A 188 -0.42 10.08 -5.18
C LEU A 188 0.22 10.73 -3.94
N ASN A 189 -0.46 11.73 -3.35
CA ASN A 189 0.02 12.46 -2.18
C ASN A 189 -0.41 11.77 -0.87
N ILE A 190 0.14 10.60 -0.57
CA ILE A 190 -0.14 9.88 0.68
C ILE A 190 0.63 10.54 1.83
N GLY A 191 -0.07 10.97 2.88
CA GLY A 191 0.53 11.50 4.11
C GLY A 191 0.41 10.55 5.30
N SER A 192 -0.61 9.67 5.32
CA SER A 192 -0.76 8.68 6.38
C SER A 192 -1.34 7.36 5.88
N TRP A 193 -0.89 6.26 6.53
CA TRP A 193 -1.45 4.92 6.37
C TRP A 193 -1.77 4.31 7.74
N LEU A 194 -3.05 4.06 7.99
CA LEU A 194 -3.56 3.40 9.18
C LEU A 194 -3.91 1.94 8.84
N ASP A 195 -3.16 0.97 9.41
CA ASP A 195 -3.38 -0.46 9.20
C ASP A 195 -4.17 -1.05 10.35
N GLU A 196 -5.23 -1.81 10.03
CA GLU A 196 -6.19 -2.39 10.99
C GLU A 196 -6.69 -1.34 12.00
N TYR A 197 -7.27 -0.26 11.49
CA TYR A 197 -7.68 0.88 12.29
C TYR A 197 -8.78 0.54 13.30
N LEU A 198 -8.54 0.87 14.56
CA LEU A 198 -9.41 0.49 15.68
C LEU A 198 -10.51 1.51 16.05
N GLY A 199 -10.66 2.60 15.30
CA GLY A 199 -11.77 3.53 15.47
C GLY A 199 -11.53 4.67 16.46
N ASP A 200 -10.29 5.11 16.72
CA ASP A 200 -10.00 6.31 17.51
C ASP A 200 -10.23 7.59 16.70
N ALA A 201 -11.41 8.20 16.89
CA ALA A 201 -11.77 9.44 16.19
C ALA A 201 -10.78 10.59 16.47
N ALA A 202 -10.14 10.63 17.64
CA ALA A 202 -9.18 11.67 18.00
C ALA A 202 -7.93 11.60 17.10
N LEU A 203 -7.45 10.38 16.80
CA LEU A 203 -6.32 10.19 15.88
C LEU A 203 -6.66 10.68 14.47
N VAL A 204 -7.82 10.27 13.94
CA VAL A 204 -8.23 10.68 12.59
C VAL A 204 -8.37 12.19 12.49
N ASN A 205 -9.01 12.83 13.46
CA ASN A 205 -9.15 14.27 13.47
C ASN A 205 -7.79 14.99 13.56
N THR A 206 -6.88 14.49 14.39
CA THR A 206 -5.51 15.03 14.47
C THR A 206 -4.79 14.89 13.12
N LEU A 207 -4.89 13.72 12.49
CA LEU A 207 -4.28 13.49 11.17
C LEU A 207 -4.89 14.40 10.10
N ARG A 208 -6.20 14.59 10.06
CA ARG A 208 -6.87 15.52 9.12
C ARG A 208 -6.24 16.91 9.15
N PHE A 209 -5.98 17.45 10.34
CA PHE A 209 -5.29 18.74 10.47
C PHE A 209 -3.86 18.72 9.93
N ARG A 210 -3.11 17.62 10.19
CA ARG A 210 -1.71 17.51 9.77
C ARG A 210 -1.56 17.22 8.27
N LEU A 211 -2.56 16.60 7.66
CA LEU A 211 -2.63 16.32 6.24
C LEU A 211 -3.09 17.53 5.42
N ALA A 212 -3.95 18.38 5.98
CA ALA A 212 -4.53 19.53 5.31
C ALA A 212 -3.47 20.51 4.78
N THR A 213 -2.39 20.75 5.54
CA THR A 213 -1.31 21.69 5.17
C THR A 213 -0.67 21.34 3.81
N ARG A 214 -0.58 20.05 3.48
CA ARG A 214 0.03 19.57 2.23
C ARG A 214 -0.99 18.94 1.27
N ASN A 215 -2.28 19.11 1.56
CA ASN A 215 -3.36 18.49 0.79
C ASN A 215 -3.13 16.99 0.57
N SER A 216 -2.61 16.32 1.59
CA SER A 216 -2.24 14.90 1.50
C SER A 216 -3.38 14.00 1.94
N LYS A 217 -3.29 12.75 1.56
CA LYS A 217 -4.35 11.74 1.65
C LYS A 217 -4.12 10.80 2.81
N MET A 218 -5.24 10.31 3.38
CA MET A 218 -5.27 9.27 4.40
C MET A 218 -5.71 7.95 3.79
N LEU A 219 -4.89 6.92 3.95
CA LEU A 219 -5.19 5.55 3.57
C LEU A 219 -5.49 4.73 4.83
N LEU A 220 -6.66 4.10 4.88
CA LEU A 220 -7.09 3.26 5.99
C LEU A 220 -7.31 1.82 5.49
N GLY A 221 -6.62 0.84 6.09
CA GLY A 221 -6.87 -0.58 5.90
C GLY A 221 -7.68 -1.12 7.06
N PHE A 222 -8.75 -1.87 6.80
CA PHE A 222 -9.58 -2.45 7.85
C PHE A 222 -10.16 -3.81 7.46
N THR A 223 -10.13 -4.74 8.44
CA THR A 223 -10.76 -6.05 8.33
C THR A 223 -11.91 -6.11 9.34
N PRO A 224 -13.18 -6.15 8.91
CA PRO A 224 -14.33 -6.14 9.82
C PRO A 224 -14.56 -7.53 10.45
N ILE A 225 -13.60 -8.02 11.27
CA ILE A 225 -13.69 -9.35 11.92
C ILE A 225 -14.80 -9.37 12.96
N ASP A 226 -14.88 -8.31 13.78
CA ASP A 226 -15.86 -8.20 14.88
C ASP A 226 -17.08 -7.35 14.50
N GLY A 227 -17.33 -7.20 13.21
CA GLY A 227 -18.37 -6.32 12.68
C GLY A 227 -17.90 -4.89 12.44
N PHE A 228 -18.86 -4.02 12.11
CA PHE A 228 -18.57 -2.62 11.84
C PHE A 228 -18.50 -1.81 13.13
N THR A 229 -17.36 -1.20 13.39
CA THR A 229 -17.25 -0.18 14.44
C THR A 229 -18.11 1.03 14.07
N PRO A 230 -18.53 1.87 15.03
CA PRO A 230 -19.25 3.12 14.76
C PRO A 230 -18.52 4.00 13.74
N PHE A 231 -17.18 4.02 13.76
CA PHE A 231 -16.34 4.73 12.82
C PHE A 231 -16.49 4.20 11.39
N VAL A 232 -16.41 2.88 11.20
CA VAL A 232 -16.61 2.26 9.88
C VAL A 232 -18.02 2.50 9.37
N ALA A 233 -19.02 2.43 10.25
CA ALA A 233 -20.40 2.74 9.89
C ALA A 233 -20.58 4.20 9.45
N GLU A 234 -19.89 5.15 10.10
CA GLU A 234 -19.87 6.55 9.69
C GLU A 234 -19.26 6.73 8.29
N TYR A 235 -18.10 6.10 8.04
CA TYR A 235 -17.48 6.11 6.72
C TYR A 235 -18.39 5.50 5.66
N GLN A 236 -19.05 4.38 5.92
CA GLN A 236 -19.96 3.76 4.97
C GLN A 236 -21.17 4.64 4.65
N ARG A 237 -21.71 5.34 5.65
CA ARG A 237 -22.86 6.24 5.46
C ARG A 237 -22.50 7.45 4.58
N ASP A 238 -21.32 8.02 4.79
CA ASP A 238 -20.91 9.28 4.19
C ASP A 238 -20.00 9.07 2.95
N ALA A 239 -19.57 7.83 2.71
CA ALA A 239 -18.68 7.48 1.61
C ALA A 239 -19.46 7.33 0.30
N ARG A 240 -18.83 7.78 -0.78
CA ARG A 240 -19.23 7.39 -2.12
C ARG A 240 -18.73 5.97 -2.37
N THR A 241 -19.65 5.01 -2.41
CA THR A 241 -19.30 3.65 -2.83
C THR A 241 -19.04 3.67 -4.33
N LEU A 242 -17.83 3.35 -4.75
CA LEU A 242 -17.60 2.99 -6.14
C LEU A 242 -18.23 1.61 -6.33
N ALA A 243 -19.39 1.58 -6.97
CA ALA A 243 -20.03 0.32 -7.34
C ALA A 243 -19.02 -0.49 -8.16
N THR A 244 -18.59 -1.58 -7.59
CA THR A 244 -17.91 -2.59 -8.34
C THR A 244 -18.97 -3.22 -9.22
N LYS A 245 -18.82 -3.21 -10.54
CA LYS A 245 -19.44 -4.28 -11.32
C LYS A 245 -19.08 -5.56 -10.58
N PRO A 246 -20.05 -6.44 -10.29
CA PRO A 246 -19.74 -7.75 -9.74
C PRO A 246 -18.58 -8.24 -10.58
N ALA A 247 -17.46 -8.58 -9.94
CA ALA A 247 -16.31 -9.05 -10.66
C ALA A 247 -16.84 -10.13 -11.58
N GLU A 248 -16.77 -9.93 -12.89
CA GLU A 248 -16.83 -10.99 -13.83
C GLU A 248 -15.62 -11.83 -13.45
N LEU A 249 -15.92 -12.76 -12.70
CA LEU A 249 -15.19 -13.62 -11.85
C LEU A 249 -13.93 -14.13 -12.50
N LEU A 250 -12.81 -13.68 -12.08
CA LEU A 250 -11.65 -14.54 -11.93
C LEU A 250 -12.00 -15.52 -10.79
N GLY A 251 -12.67 -16.64 -11.11
CA GLY A 251 -12.85 -17.76 -10.20
C GLY A 251 -13.74 -17.57 -8.97
N GLY A 252 -14.75 -16.69 -8.98
CA GLY A 252 -15.73 -16.62 -7.89
C GLY A 252 -15.31 -15.86 -6.63
N VAL A 253 -14.23 -15.13 -6.65
CA VAL A 253 -13.79 -14.31 -5.51
C VAL A 253 -14.41 -12.93 -5.61
N GLU A 254 -15.27 -12.55 -4.65
CA GLU A 254 -15.75 -11.19 -4.50
C GLU A 254 -14.56 -10.25 -4.22
N VAL A 255 -14.34 -9.28 -5.12
CA VAL A 255 -13.32 -8.27 -4.92
C VAL A 255 -13.75 -7.32 -3.80
N PRO A 256 -12.89 -6.96 -2.84
CA PRO A 256 -13.26 -6.08 -1.75
C PRO A 256 -13.81 -4.74 -2.26
N VAL A 257 -14.89 -4.29 -1.64
CA VAL A 257 -15.48 -2.98 -1.91
C VAL A 257 -14.55 -1.90 -1.35
N VAL A 258 -14.11 -0.99 -2.20
CA VAL A 258 -13.36 0.21 -1.78
C VAL A 258 -14.37 1.34 -1.63
N GLN A 259 -14.39 1.96 -0.45
CA GLN A 259 -15.25 3.10 -0.16
C GLN A 259 -14.41 4.38 -0.06
N TYR A 260 -14.92 5.45 -0.61
CA TYR A 260 -14.28 6.75 -0.61
C TYR A 260 -15.14 7.74 0.17
N ALA A 261 -14.58 8.41 1.14
CA ALA A 261 -15.24 9.54 1.78
C ALA A 261 -15.04 10.78 0.91
N PRO A 262 -16.11 11.55 0.59
CA PRO A 262 -15.93 12.84 -0.05
C PRO A 262 -15.08 13.74 0.86
N ALA A 263 -14.25 14.59 0.23
CA ALA A 263 -13.60 15.65 0.97
C ALA A 263 -14.72 16.46 1.66
N ARG A 264 -14.68 16.55 2.99
CA ARG A 264 -15.55 17.51 3.68
C ARG A 264 -15.07 18.88 3.23
N ASP A 265 -15.90 19.60 2.51
CA ASP A 265 -15.64 20.99 2.21
C ASP A 265 -15.31 21.67 3.53
N ALA A 266 -14.11 22.27 3.59
CA ALA A 266 -13.70 23.06 4.73
C ALA A 266 -14.60 24.31 4.73
N SER A 267 -15.73 24.25 5.46
CA SER A 267 -16.58 25.38 5.78
C SER A 267 -16.10 26.06 7.03
#